data_17b70be7f13d3d35b66e348c77efe2a3
#
_entry.id   17b70be7f13d3d35b66e348c77efe2a3
#
_cell.length_a   1.000
_cell.length_b   1.000
_cell.length_c   1.000
_cell.angle_alpha   90.00
_cell.angle_beta   90.00
_cell.angle_gamma   90.00
#
_symmetry.space_group_name_H-M   'P 1'
#
loop_
_entity.id
_entity.type
_entity.pdbx_description
1 polymer ?
#
loop_
_entity_poly.entity_id
_entity_poly.type
_entity_poly.pdbx_seq_one_letter_code
_entity_poly.pdbx_strand_id
1 'polypeptide(L)'
;GRAGRYLNNGNFGITGECKEINADEVDLLENHKFEEIQSLFWRNSNLNFESPFKLLKSLEEKPSRRWLRKIHECEDEKALKFFLRDKNLENIKFDKEKLSLLWECCQIPDFVKKTYGNHYEVIENVFKYLTSEKGKITDDYMRLQLVKLDKLDGNVDSLSNRIANVRTWSYVSNKNNWIENQNYWIEKTKHLEDKLSDRLHEELTKTFIDKRASVLARGLKQDMEFDTKILENNEVMIDDQFIGKINGLKLELDLKKGALETDIKSLKKAARQTVGPELQKRIDTIIETGLIELKAVSYTHLTLPTTVRV
;
A
#
# COMPACT_ATOMS: atom_id res chain seq x y z
N GLY A 1 7.98 -10.90 1.74
CA GLY A 1 8.83 -9.85 2.26
C GLY A 1 9.65 -10.35 3.43
N ARG A 2 10.66 -9.62 3.80
CA ARG A 2 11.55 -9.98 4.90
C ARG A 2 11.11 -9.23 6.15
N ALA A 3 10.70 -9.94 7.19
CA ALA A 3 10.44 -9.37 8.50
C ALA A 3 11.79 -9.07 9.19
N GLY A 4 12.05 -7.84 9.51
CA GLY A 4 13.35 -7.37 9.98
C GLY A 4 14.29 -6.95 8.84
N ARG A 5 15.19 -5.99 9.15
CA ARG A 5 16.18 -5.46 8.20
C ARG A 5 17.57 -5.89 8.62
N TYR A 6 18.35 -6.37 7.66
CA TYR A 6 19.73 -6.84 7.86
C TYR A 6 19.81 -7.97 8.89
N LEU A 7 20.47 -7.72 10.03
CA LEU A 7 20.68 -8.67 11.13
C LEU A 7 19.63 -8.57 12.24
N ASN A 8 18.66 -7.66 12.12
CA ASN A 8 17.62 -7.49 13.12
C ASN A 8 16.56 -8.60 13.01
N ASN A 9 16.11 -9.07 14.14
CA ASN A 9 14.97 -9.97 14.21
C ASN A 9 13.71 -9.26 13.75
N GLY A 10 12.85 -9.96 13.02
CA GLY A 10 11.55 -9.49 12.62
C GLY A 10 10.46 -10.35 13.21
N ASN A 11 9.32 -9.76 13.49
CA ASN A 11 8.12 -10.48 13.92
C ASN A 11 7.14 -10.59 12.76
N PHE A 12 6.48 -11.72 12.64
CA PHE A 12 5.34 -11.88 11.77
C PHE A 12 4.15 -12.42 12.56
N GLY A 13 2.95 -12.18 12.07
CA GLY A 13 1.72 -12.65 12.68
C GLY A 13 0.58 -12.64 11.69
N ILE A 14 -0.53 -13.21 12.07
CA ILE A 14 -1.77 -13.24 11.30
C ILE A 14 -2.79 -12.31 11.95
N THR A 15 -3.70 -11.76 11.15
CA THR A 15 -4.86 -11.01 11.66
C THR A 15 -5.99 -11.98 11.99
N GLY A 16 -6.91 -11.57 12.89
CA GLY A 16 -7.94 -12.47 13.44
C GLY A 16 -8.87 -13.14 12.41
N GLU A 17 -8.98 -12.59 11.19
CA GLU A 17 -9.78 -13.18 10.11
C GLU A 17 -9.00 -14.13 9.19
N CYS A 18 -7.68 -14.24 9.37
CA CYS A 18 -6.85 -15.13 8.57
C CYS A 18 -6.91 -16.55 9.14
N LYS A 19 -6.77 -17.54 8.24
CA LYS A 19 -6.57 -18.93 8.65
C LYS A 19 -5.25 -19.05 9.43
N GLU A 20 -5.26 -19.89 10.44
CA GLU A 20 -4.04 -20.22 11.17
C GLU A 20 -2.97 -20.78 10.23
N ILE A 21 -1.73 -20.31 10.42
CA ILE A 21 -0.57 -20.87 9.73
C ILE A 21 -0.22 -22.17 10.46
N ASN A 22 0.00 -23.26 9.72
CA ASN A 22 0.37 -24.52 10.33
C ASN A 22 1.80 -24.47 10.91
N ALA A 23 2.10 -25.37 11.85
CA ALA A 23 3.39 -25.39 12.53
C ALA A 23 4.58 -25.58 11.57
N ASP A 24 4.41 -26.35 10.50
CA ASP A 24 5.46 -26.61 9.51
C ASP A 24 5.75 -25.33 8.69
N GLU A 25 4.71 -24.57 8.32
CA GLU A 25 4.88 -23.28 7.64
C GLU A 25 5.53 -22.24 8.56
N VAL A 26 5.22 -22.24 9.86
CA VAL A 26 5.90 -21.40 10.85
C VAL A 26 7.38 -21.72 10.92
N ASP A 27 7.75 -23.03 11.02
CA ASP A 27 9.16 -23.46 11.02
C ASP A 27 9.91 -23.03 9.76
N LEU A 28 9.27 -23.15 8.59
CA LEU A 28 9.84 -22.70 7.32
C LEU A 28 10.10 -21.19 7.30
N LEU A 29 9.16 -20.39 7.84
CA LEU A 29 9.27 -18.93 7.92
C LEU A 29 10.37 -18.50 8.91
N GLU A 30 10.39 -19.08 10.11
CA GLU A 30 11.35 -18.74 11.17
C GLU A 30 12.77 -19.13 10.80
N ASN A 31 12.94 -20.29 10.19
CA ASN A 31 14.24 -20.81 9.78
C ASN A 31 14.67 -20.40 8.37
N HIS A 32 13.93 -19.55 7.70
CA HIS A 32 14.24 -19.09 6.34
C HIS A 32 14.40 -20.24 5.34
N LYS A 33 13.66 -21.31 5.53
CA LYS A 33 13.60 -22.45 4.61
C LYS A 33 12.56 -22.18 3.55
N PHE A 34 12.94 -22.32 2.30
CA PHE A 34 12.04 -22.13 1.16
C PHE A 34 11.91 -23.45 0.41
N GLU A 35 10.73 -23.71 -0.13
CA GLU A 35 10.54 -24.82 -1.04
C GLU A 35 11.46 -24.68 -2.28
N GLU A 36 11.93 -25.78 -2.78
CA GLU A 36 12.75 -25.81 -3.99
C GLU A 36 11.94 -25.31 -5.19
N ILE A 37 12.53 -24.39 -5.96
CA ILE A 37 11.92 -23.86 -7.17
C ILE A 37 11.96 -24.94 -8.26
N GLN A 38 10.83 -25.54 -8.54
CA GLN A 38 10.71 -26.61 -9.54
C GLN A 38 10.70 -26.08 -10.98
N SER A 39 10.25 -24.85 -11.22
CA SER A 39 10.19 -24.24 -12.54
C SER A 39 10.27 -22.72 -12.46
N LEU A 40 10.91 -22.13 -13.46
CA LEU A 40 10.98 -20.68 -13.62
C LEU A 40 10.07 -20.25 -14.77
N PHE A 41 9.38 -19.12 -14.59
CA PHE A 41 8.66 -18.51 -15.69
C PHE A 41 9.63 -17.88 -16.68
N TRP A 42 9.35 -18.07 -17.97
CA TRP A 42 10.17 -17.58 -19.06
C TRP A 42 9.33 -16.87 -20.11
N ARG A 43 9.90 -15.84 -20.69
CA ARG A 43 9.37 -15.10 -21.83
C ARG A 43 10.48 -14.86 -22.83
N ASN A 44 10.18 -14.99 -24.13
CA ASN A 44 11.16 -14.69 -25.15
C ASN A 44 11.54 -13.21 -25.13
N SER A 45 12.82 -12.90 -25.01
CA SER A 45 13.38 -11.55 -25.10
C SER A 45 13.82 -11.18 -26.52
N ASN A 46 14.02 -12.19 -27.39
CA ASN A 46 14.41 -12.01 -28.79
C ASN A 46 13.16 -11.82 -29.66
N LEU A 47 12.63 -10.60 -29.68
CA LEU A 47 11.43 -10.28 -30.44
C LEU A 47 11.76 -9.88 -31.88
N ASN A 48 10.94 -10.34 -32.83
CA ASN A 48 11.10 -10.02 -34.25
C ASN A 48 10.10 -8.93 -34.67
N PHE A 49 10.61 -7.75 -34.96
CA PHE A 49 9.84 -6.56 -35.33
C PHE A 49 9.70 -6.35 -36.86
N GLU A 50 10.00 -7.34 -37.68
CA GLU A 50 9.87 -7.20 -39.16
C GLU A 50 8.41 -7.13 -39.62
N SER A 51 7.51 -7.76 -38.88
CA SER A 51 6.06 -7.68 -39.14
C SER A 51 5.26 -8.00 -37.89
N PRO A 52 3.99 -7.53 -37.77
CA PRO A 52 3.09 -7.87 -36.68
C PRO A 52 2.98 -9.38 -36.42
N PHE A 53 2.87 -10.16 -37.50
CA PHE A 53 2.80 -11.61 -37.40
C PHE A 53 4.08 -12.22 -36.79
N LYS A 54 5.26 -11.77 -37.25
CA LYS A 54 6.54 -12.26 -36.72
C LYS A 54 6.74 -11.87 -35.24
N LEU A 55 6.30 -10.69 -34.89
CA LEU A 55 6.34 -10.22 -33.46
C LEU A 55 5.47 -11.12 -32.59
N LEU A 56 4.21 -11.35 -32.95
CA LEU A 56 3.32 -12.22 -32.20
C LEU A 56 3.86 -13.65 -32.10
N LYS A 57 4.38 -14.19 -33.22
CA LYS A 57 4.98 -15.51 -33.23
C LYS A 57 6.20 -15.61 -32.31
N SER A 58 7.05 -14.58 -32.27
CA SER A 58 8.19 -14.54 -31.34
C SER A 58 7.80 -14.47 -29.87
N LEU A 59 6.68 -13.80 -29.55
CA LEU A 59 6.10 -13.79 -28.20
C LEU A 59 5.51 -15.15 -27.80
N GLU A 60 5.04 -15.94 -28.76
CA GLU A 60 4.46 -17.26 -28.54
C GLU A 60 5.48 -18.38 -28.44
N GLU A 61 6.74 -18.12 -28.71
CA GLU A 61 7.81 -19.12 -28.61
C GLU A 61 7.84 -19.80 -27.24
N LYS A 62 8.16 -21.09 -27.25
CA LYS A 62 8.30 -21.90 -26.07
C LYS A 62 9.78 -22.02 -25.67
N PRO A 63 10.07 -22.06 -24.37
CA PRO A 63 11.45 -22.25 -23.93
C PRO A 63 11.97 -23.64 -24.33
N SER A 64 13.25 -23.72 -24.65
CA SER A 64 13.91 -24.99 -25.01
C SER A 64 14.23 -25.86 -23.79
N ARG A 65 14.30 -25.28 -22.59
CA ARG A 65 14.71 -25.98 -21.37
C ARG A 65 13.50 -26.46 -20.58
N ARG A 66 13.51 -27.68 -20.07
CA ARG A 66 12.37 -28.34 -19.38
C ARG A 66 11.93 -27.66 -18.09
N TRP A 67 12.85 -27.03 -17.36
CA TRP A 67 12.54 -26.31 -16.12
C TRP A 67 12.02 -24.89 -16.33
N LEU A 68 11.99 -24.42 -17.58
CA LEU A 68 11.38 -23.14 -17.94
C LEU A 68 9.95 -23.38 -18.38
N ARG A 69 9.03 -22.58 -17.86
CA ARG A 69 7.63 -22.54 -18.29
C ARG A 69 7.35 -21.21 -18.93
N LYS A 70 6.75 -21.25 -20.12
CA LYS A 70 6.27 -20.01 -20.75
C LYS A 70 5.29 -19.33 -19.81
N ILE A 71 5.48 -18.01 -19.58
CA ILE A 71 4.52 -17.20 -18.86
C ILE A 71 3.20 -17.13 -19.62
N HIS A 72 2.07 -17.08 -18.92
CA HIS A 72 0.78 -16.86 -19.55
C HIS A 72 0.75 -15.49 -20.24
N GLU A 73 -0.21 -15.28 -21.13
CA GLU A 73 -0.40 -14.03 -21.84
C GLU A 73 -0.47 -12.83 -20.89
N CYS A 74 0.48 -11.92 -21.03
CA CYS A 74 0.60 -10.71 -20.22
C CYS A 74 -0.26 -9.57 -20.78
N GLU A 75 -0.50 -8.53 -19.98
CA GLU A 75 -1.35 -7.40 -20.38
C GLU A 75 -0.81 -6.64 -21.60
N ASP A 76 0.50 -6.50 -21.73
CA ASP A 76 1.16 -5.89 -22.90
C ASP A 76 0.93 -6.70 -24.19
N GLU A 77 0.92 -8.04 -24.09
CA GLU A 77 0.63 -8.92 -25.21
C GLU A 77 -0.85 -8.84 -25.64
N LYS A 78 -1.76 -8.73 -24.65
CA LYS A 78 -3.19 -8.50 -24.90
C LYS A 78 -3.43 -7.15 -25.58
N ALA A 79 -2.78 -6.08 -25.06
CA ALA A 79 -2.85 -4.75 -25.66
C ALA A 79 -2.34 -4.76 -27.10
N LEU A 80 -1.19 -5.39 -27.37
CA LEU A 80 -0.65 -5.52 -28.73
C LEU A 80 -1.64 -6.23 -29.65
N LYS A 81 -2.21 -7.36 -29.21
CA LYS A 81 -3.21 -8.11 -30.01
C LYS A 81 -4.47 -7.30 -30.27
N PHE A 82 -4.89 -6.49 -29.29
CA PHE A 82 -6.01 -5.56 -29.46
C PHE A 82 -5.71 -4.56 -30.58
N PHE A 83 -4.59 -3.84 -30.50
CA PHE A 83 -4.23 -2.80 -31.47
C PHE A 83 -3.96 -3.36 -32.88
N LEU A 84 -3.42 -4.55 -32.99
CA LEU A 84 -3.20 -5.18 -34.31
C LEU A 84 -4.51 -5.66 -34.94
N ARG A 85 -5.61 -5.77 -34.22
CA ARG A 85 -6.96 -6.10 -34.71
C ARG A 85 -7.84 -4.87 -34.89
N ASP A 86 -7.43 -3.71 -34.36
CA ASP A 86 -8.22 -2.48 -34.43
C ASP A 86 -8.18 -1.90 -35.85
N LYS A 87 -9.36 -1.73 -36.43
CA LYS A 87 -9.54 -1.15 -37.77
C LYS A 87 -8.99 0.26 -37.91
N ASN A 88 -8.93 1.02 -36.82
CA ASN A 88 -8.36 2.37 -36.79
C ASN A 88 -6.86 2.39 -37.09
N LEU A 89 -6.16 1.29 -36.84
CA LEU A 89 -4.74 1.12 -37.11
C LEU A 89 -4.45 0.32 -38.40
N GLU A 90 -5.48 -0.24 -39.09
CA GLU A 90 -5.31 -0.99 -40.34
C GLU A 90 -4.63 -0.17 -41.44
N ASN A 91 -4.80 1.16 -41.42
CA ASN A 91 -4.19 2.07 -42.39
C ASN A 91 -2.73 2.44 -42.09
N ILE A 92 -2.22 2.04 -40.93
CA ILE A 92 -0.83 2.32 -40.53
C ILE A 92 0.06 1.21 -41.09
N LYS A 93 0.91 1.57 -42.06
CA LYS A 93 2.01 0.68 -42.46
C LYS A 93 3.00 0.60 -41.30
N PHE A 94 3.00 -0.54 -40.62
CA PHE A 94 3.98 -0.84 -39.59
C PHE A 94 5.32 -1.20 -40.26
N ASP A 95 6.26 -0.26 -40.17
CA ASP A 95 7.68 -0.53 -40.29
C ASP A 95 8.25 -1.06 -39.00
N LYS A 96 9.52 -1.46 -38.97
CA LYS A 96 10.18 -2.04 -37.83
C LYS A 96 10.19 -1.05 -36.63
N GLU A 97 10.37 0.22 -36.90
CA GLU A 97 10.48 1.28 -35.86
C GLU A 97 9.11 1.53 -35.22
N LYS A 98 8.07 1.71 -36.03
CA LYS A 98 6.71 1.91 -35.52
C LYS A 98 6.19 0.71 -34.76
N LEU A 99 6.52 -0.51 -35.21
CA LEU A 99 6.11 -1.73 -34.51
C LEU A 99 6.83 -1.87 -33.16
N SER A 100 8.11 -1.54 -33.12
CA SER A 100 8.87 -1.49 -31.86
C SER A 100 8.29 -0.45 -30.90
N LEU A 101 7.94 0.72 -31.41
CA LEU A 101 7.34 1.81 -30.63
C LEU A 101 5.95 1.42 -30.11
N LEU A 102 5.12 0.78 -30.94
CA LEU A 102 3.82 0.27 -30.49
C LEU A 102 3.99 -0.75 -29.35
N TRP A 103 4.96 -1.65 -29.49
CA TRP A 103 5.28 -2.61 -28.44
C TRP A 103 5.70 -1.93 -27.13
N GLU A 104 6.55 -0.89 -27.21
CA GLU A 104 6.92 -0.11 -26.03
C GLU A 104 5.73 0.60 -25.39
N CYS A 105 4.78 1.12 -26.20
CA CYS A 105 3.55 1.71 -25.70
C CYS A 105 2.66 0.66 -25.01
N CYS A 106 2.56 -0.55 -25.55
CA CYS A 106 1.81 -1.63 -24.93
C CYS A 106 2.37 -2.06 -23.56
N GLN A 107 3.65 -1.77 -23.29
CA GLN A 107 4.28 -2.03 -22.00
C GLN A 107 3.98 -0.97 -20.92
N ILE A 108 3.22 0.09 -21.25
CA ILE A 108 2.76 1.04 -20.24
C ILE A 108 1.90 0.29 -19.21
N PRO A 109 2.26 0.33 -17.90
CA PRO A 109 1.53 -0.46 -16.92
C PRO A 109 0.15 0.13 -16.60
N ASP A 110 -0.86 -0.75 -16.50
CA ASP A 110 -2.17 -0.39 -15.98
C ASP A 110 -2.19 -0.54 -14.45
N PHE A 111 -1.96 0.56 -13.73
CA PHE A 111 -2.04 0.58 -12.29
C PHE A 111 -3.48 0.66 -11.76
N VAL A 112 -4.44 1.06 -12.59
CA VAL A 112 -5.84 1.28 -12.18
C VAL A 112 -6.64 -0.01 -12.20
N LYS A 113 -6.41 -0.89 -13.15
CA LYS A 113 -7.02 -2.22 -13.32
C LYS A 113 -8.57 -2.26 -13.31
N LYS A 114 -9.23 -1.15 -13.63
CA LYS A 114 -10.70 -1.09 -13.56
C LYS A 114 -11.41 -1.43 -14.86
N THR A 115 -10.89 -0.96 -15.98
CA THR A 115 -11.47 -1.18 -17.32
C THR A 115 -10.37 -1.11 -18.38
N TYR A 116 -10.22 -2.15 -19.15
CA TYR A 116 -9.21 -2.20 -20.23
C TYR A 116 -9.37 -1.07 -21.27
N GLY A 117 -10.60 -0.62 -21.55
CA GLY A 117 -10.88 0.44 -22.52
C GLY A 117 -10.15 1.75 -22.21
N ASN A 118 -10.17 2.21 -20.98
CA ASN A 118 -9.51 3.45 -20.60
C ASN A 118 -7.98 3.37 -20.73
N HIS A 119 -7.42 2.20 -20.40
CA HIS A 119 -5.97 2.00 -20.53
C HIS A 119 -5.52 1.95 -21.99
N TYR A 120 -6.28 1.28 -22.83
CA TYR A 120 -5.98 1.21 -24.27
C TYR A 120 -6.09 2.58 -24.95
N GLU A 121 -7.02 3.44 -24.50
CA GLU A 121 -7.10 4.82 -24.97
C GLU A 121 -5.83 5.63 -24.62
N VAL A 122 -5.26 5.42 -23.43
CA VAL A 122 -3.98 6.03 -23.06
C VAL A 122 -2.85 5.55 -23.98
N ILE A 123 -2.74 4.24 -24.21
CA ILE A 123 -1.72 3.66 -25.11
C ILE A 123 -1.87 4.23 -26.51
N GLU A 124 -3.08 4.26 -27.05
CA GLU A 124 -3.37 4.78 -28.39
C GLU A 124 -2.97 6.25 -28.55
N ASN A 125 -3.34 7.09 -27.57
CA ASN A 125 -2.99 8.51 -27.60
C ASN A 125 -1.49 8.71 -27.50
N VAL A 126 -0.80 8.00 -26.60
CA VAL A 126 0.67 8.06 -26.49
C VAL A 126 1.31 7.65 -27.82
N PHE A 127 0.88 6.55 -28.42
CA PHE A 127 1.39 6.08 -29.72
C PHE A 127 1.16 7.10 -30.85
N LYS A 128 -0.02 7.73 -30.91
CA LYS A 128 -0.33 8.79 -31.88
C LYS A 128 0.62 9.99 -31.74
N TYR A 129 0.90 10.44 -30.50
CA TYR A 129 1.85 11.53 -30.28
C TYR A 129 3.27 11.15 -30.71
N LEU A 130 3.72 9.96 -30.36
CA LEU A 130 5.07 9.50 -30.68
C LEU A 130 5.26 9.21 -32.18
N THR A 131 4.20 8.93 -32.91
CA THR A 131 4.24 8.74 -34.38
C THR A 131 3.90 9.99 -35.17
N SER A 132 3.55 11.10 -34.50
CA SER A 132 3.31 12.41 -35.12
C SER A 132 4.62 13.06 -35.62
N GLU A 133 4.51 14.12 -36.39
CA GLU A 133 5.68 14.87 -36.92
C GLU A 133 6.63 15.34 -35.81
N LYS A 134 6.12 15.70 -34.64
CA LYS A 134 6.94 16.10 -33.49
C LYS A 134 7.63 14.92 -32.79
N GLY A 135 7.11 13.71 -32.95
CA GLY A 135 7.65 12.50 -32.33
C GLY A 135 7.66 12.50 -30.78
N LYS A 136 6.93 13.40 -30.14
CA LYS A 136 6.89 13.56 -28.68
C LYS A 136 5.52 13.97 -28.19
N ILE A 137 5.23 13.59 -26.96
CA ILE A 137 4.06 14.05 -26.21
C ILE A 137 4.28 15.51 -25.82
N THR A 138 3.32 16.36 -26.11
CA THR A 138 3.40 17.80 -25.84
C THR A 138 3.15 18.14 -24.38
N ASP A 139 3.72 19.25 -23.92
CA ASP A 139 3.50 19.77 -22.56
C ASP A 139 2.01 20.03 -22.27
N ASP A 140 1.25 20.51 -23.26
CA ASP A 140 -0.18 20.77 -23.10
C ASP A 140 -0.97 19.50 -22.85
N TYR A 141 -0.64 18.41 -23.53
CA TYR A 141 -1.31 17.13 -23.30
C TYR A 141 -0.99 16.58 -21.89
N MET A 142 0.27 16.61 -21.48
CA MET A 142 0.67 16.22 -20.14
C MET A 142 -0.04 17.05 -19.05
N ARG A 143 -0.10 18.36 -19.26
CA ARG A 143 -0.80 19.27 -18.34
C ARG A 143 -2.27 18.89 -18.21
N LEU A 144 -2.94 18.63 -19.32
CA LEU A 144 -4.36 18.27 -19.36
C LEU A 144 -4.65 16.97 -18.63
N GLN A 145 -3.74 15.99 -18.69
CA GLN A 145 -3.88 14.73 -17.96
C GLN A 145 -3.68 14.93 -16.44
N LEU A 146 -2.62 15.66 -16.05
CA LEU A 146 -2.29 15.81 -14.63
C LEU A 146 -3.22 16.76 -13.88
N VAL A 147 -3.76 17.80 -14.52
CA VAL A 147 -4.73 18.72 -13.89
C VAL A 147 -5.98 17.97 -13.41
N LYS A 148 -6.43 16.96 -14.14
CA LYS A 148 -7.57 16.13 -13.73
C LYS A 148 -7.28 15.32 -12.47
N LEU A 149 -6.01 15.01 -12.21
CA LEU A 149 -5.55 14.19 -11.11
C LEU A 149 -5.13 15.03 -9.88
N ASP A 150 -4.81 16.31 -10.05
CA ASP A 150 -4.40 17.22 -8.97
C ASP A 150 -5.59 17.68 -8.13
N LYS A 151 -6.26 16.74 -7.48
CA LYS A 151 -7.39 16.98 -6.58
C LYS A 151 -7.16 16.18 -5.31
N LEU A 152 -7.20 16.85 -4.15
CA LEU A 152 -6.97 16.25 -2.84
C LEU A 152 -8.25 15.83 -2.12
N ASP A 153 -9.40 16.17 -2.69
CA ASP A 153 -10.71 15.77 -2.19
C ASP A 153 -11.04 14.32 -2.53
N GLY A 154 -11.89 13.71 -1.72
CA GLY A 154 -12.42 12.37 -1.95
C GLY A 154 -12.00 11.36 -0.89
N ASN A 155 -12.57 10.17 -0.99
CA ASN A 155 -12.32 9.04 -0.11
C ASN A 155 -11.05 8.26 -0.52
N VAL A 156 -10.69 7.25 0.28
CA VAL A 156 -9.54 6.37 0.08
C VAL A 156 -9.49 5.79 -1.34
N ASP A 157 -10.62 5.32 -1.86
CA ASP A 157 -10.69 4.72 -3.21
C ASP A 157 -10.41 5.74 -4.31
N SER A 158 -10.95 6.94 -4.18
CA SER A 158 -10.75 8.03 -5.14
C SER A 158 -9.30 8.48 -5.18
N LEU A 159 -8.67 8.63 -4.00
CA LEU A 159 -7.26 9.00 -3.88
C LEU A 159 -6.34 7.89 -4.41
N SER A 160 -6.62 6.63 -4.06
CA SER A 160 -5.86 5.46 -4.58
C SER A 160 -5.91 5.38 -6.10
N ASN A 161 -7.08 5.63 -6.70
CA ASN A 161 -7.23 5.65 -8.16
C ASN A 161 -6.44 6.79 -8.81
N ARG A 162 -6.43 7.99 -8.20
CA ARG A 162 -5.64 9.12 -8.72
C ARG A 162 -4.14 8.80 -8.66
N ILE A 163 -3.66 8.24 -7.55
CA ILE A 163 -2.26 7.80 -7.42
C ILE A 163 -1.92 6.78 -8.50
N ALA A 164 -2.77 5.78 -8.74
CA ALA A 164 -2.57 4.80 -9.79
C ALA A 164 -2.44 5.45 -11.18
N ASN A 165 -3.31 6.42 -11.50
CA ASN A 165 -3.20 7.18 -12.75
C ASN A 165 -1.92 8.04 -12.83
N VAL A 166 -1.54 8.70 -11.73
CA VAL A 166 -0.30 9.49 -11.69
C VAL A 166 0.92 8.59 -11.94
N ARG A 167 0.93 7.36 -11.41
CA ARG A 167 2.00 6.38 -11.65
C ARG A 167 2.12 5.99 -13.12
N THR A 168 1.01 5.87 -13.84
CA THR A 168 1.04 5.66 -15.30
C THR A 168 1.75 6.82 -16.00
N TRP A 169 1.42 8.06 -15.67
CA TRP A 169 2.09 9.23 -16.25
C TRP A 169 3.53 9.41 -15.77
N SER A 170 3.85 9.03 -14.54
CA SER A 170 5.22 8.95 -14.04
C SER A 170 6.05 7.95 -14.86
N TYR A 171 5.50 6.76 -15.16
CA TYR A 171 6.16 5.80 -16.04
C TYR A 171 6.42 6.38 -17.42
N VAL A 172 5.41 7.01 -18.05
CA VAL A 172 5.55 7.66 -19.37
C VAL A 172 6.60 8.78 -19.33
N SER A 173 6.64 9.57 -18.25
CA SER A 173 7.62 10.65 -18.08
C SER A 173 9.06 10.15 -17.97
N ASN A 174 9.26 8.96 -17.42
CA ASN A 174 10.59 8.35 -17.30
C ASN A 174 11.08 7.66 -18.58
N LYS A 175 10.26 7.58 -19.62
CA LYS A 175 10.69 7.06 -20.93
C LYS A 175 11.49 8.09 -21.70
N ASN A 176 12.71 7.71 -22.11
CA ASN A 176 13.62 8.60 -22.81
C ASN A 176 13.02 9.12 -24.13
N ASN A 177 13.07 10.40 -24.32
CA ASN A 177 12.63 11.09 -25.56
C ASN A 177 11.11 11.01 -25.87
N TRP A 178 10.28 10.55 -24.94
CA TRP A 178 8.83 10.45 -25.18
C TRP A 178 8.10 11.78 -24.97
N ILE A 179 8.63 12.67 -24.16
CA ILE A 179 7.96 13.92 -23.75
C ILE A 179 8.87 15.14 -24.04
N GLU A 180 8.22 16.26 -24.41
CA GLU A 180 8.86 17.57 -24.32
C GLU A 180 9.22 17.84 -22.84
N ASN A 181 10.21 18.59 -22.51
CA ASN A 181 10.56 18.96 -21.13
C ASN A 181 10.55 17.81 -20.09
N GLN A 182 11.14 16.68 -20.44
CA GLN A 182 11.09 15.43 -19.68
C GLN A 182 11.38 15.61 -18.17
N ASN A 183 12.47 16.31 -17.81
CA ASN A 183 12.86 16.49 -16.40
C ASN A 183 11.79 17.22 -15.59
N TYR A 184 11.15 18.23 -16.17
CA TYR A 184 10.05 18.94 -15.53
C TYR A 184 8.87 17.99 -15.21
N TRP A 185 8.50 17.10 -16.13
CA TRP A 185 7.39 16.19 -15.93
C TRP A 185 7.71 15.05 -14.96
N ILE A 186 8.96 14.58 -14.92
CA ILE A 186 9.41 13.60 -13.90
C ILE A 186 9.24 14.19 -12.50
N GLU A 187 9.72 15.41 -12.27
CA GLU A 187 9.59 16.07 -10.97
C GLU A 187 8.12 16.38 -10.63
N LYS A 188 7.36 16.85 -11.61
CA LYS A 188 5.95 17.20 -11.43
C LYS A 188 5.09 15.99 -11.08
N THR A 189 5.27 14.86 -11.77
CA THR A 189 4.54 13.62 -11.47
C THR A 189 4.92 13.06 -10.11
N LYS A 190 6.20 13.09 -9.75
CA LYS A 190 6.68 12.67 -8.44
C LYS A 190 6.07 13.51 -7.32
N HIS A 191 6.15 14.84 -7.45
CA HIS A 191 5.56 15.75 -6.46
C HIS A 191 4.05 15.52 -6.29
N LEU A 192 3.33 15.30 -7.39
CA LEU A 192 1.89 15.03 -7.34
C LEU A 192 1.60 13.67 -6.67
N GLU A 193 2.40 12.64 -6.94
CA GLU A 193 2.27 11.33 -6.28
C GLU A 193 2.50 11.45 -4.78
N ASP A 194 3.56 12.15 -4.35
CA ASP A 194 3.87 12.38 -2.93
C ASP A 194 2.70 13.10 -2.24
N LYS A 195 2.20 14.20 -2.81
CA LYS A 195 1.08 14.98 -2.30
C LYS A 195 -0.22 14.16 -2.14
N LEU A 196 -0.53 13.32 -3.12
CA LEU A 196 -1.70 12.44 -3.08
C LEU A 196 -1.51 11.29 -2.07
N SER A 197 -0.28 10.78 -1.93
CA SER A 197 0.07 9.72 -0.98
C SER A 197 -0.04 10.20 0.46
N ASP A 198 0.42 11.41 0.75
CA ASP A 198 0.26 12.04 2.07
C ASP A 198 -1.23 12.20 2.42
N ARG A 199 -2.02 12.69 1.45
CA ARG A 199 -3.46 12.83 1.63
C ARG A 199 -4.18 11.51 1.81
N LEU A 200 -3.79 10.48 1.06
CA LEU A 200 -4.31 9.12 1.23
C LEU A 200 -3.99 8.58 2.63
N HIS A 201 -2.78 8.81 3.12
CA HIS A 201 -2.39 8.40 4.47
C HIS A 201 -3.24 9.07 5.55
N GLU A 202 -3.52 10.36 5.41
CA GLU A 202 -4.44 11.07 6.31
C GLU A 202 -5.85 10.47 6.29
N GLU A 203 -6.42 10.20 5.10
CA GLU A 203 -7.75 9.62 4.96
C GLU A 203 -7.84 8.17 5.49
N LEU A 204 -6.82 7.36 5.25
CA LEU A 204 -6.71 6.03 5.84
C LEU A 204 -6.69 6.12 7.36
N THR A 205 -5.89 7.03 7.92
CA THR A 205 -5.80 7.23 9.36
C THR A 205 -7.15 7.63 9.95
N LYS A 206 -7.88 8.57 9.33
CA LYS A 206 -9.24 8.95 9.74
C LYS A 206 -10.20 7.76 9.69
N THR A 207 -10.20 7.01 8.59
CA THR A 207 -11.10 5.86 8.40
C THR A 207 -10.87 4.78 9.46
N PHE A 208 -9.62 4.51 9.85
CA PHE A 208 -9.30 3.58 10.92
C PHE A 208 -9.75 4.08 12.29
N ILE A 209 -9.57 5.37 12.59
CA ILE A 209 -10.00 5.99 13.84
C ILE A 209 -11.52 6.01 13.92
N ASP A 210 -12.20 6.43 12.86
CA ASP A 210 -13.67 6.48 12.79
C ASP A 210 -14.31 5.11 13.05
N LYS A 211 -13.74 4.02 12.51
CA LYS A 211 -14.23 2.68 12.77
C LYS A 211 -14.11 2.28 14.23
N ARG A 212 -12.95 2.49 14.87
CA ARG A 212 -12.75 2.21 16.30
C ARG A 212 -13.66 3.06 17.17
N ALA A 213 -13.69 4.36 16.93
CA ALA A 213 -14.55 5.29 17.65
C ALA A 213 -16.03 4.98 17.47
N SER A 214 -16.46 4.59 16.26
CA SER A 214 -17.85 4.21 15.99
C SER A 214 -18.27 2.92 16.69
N VAL A 215 -17.40 1.92 16.75
CA VAL A 215 -17.67 0.66 17.47
C VAL A 215 -17.80 0.94 18.97
N LEU A 216 -16.82 1.66 19.54
CA LEU A 216 -16.82 2.03 20.96
C LEU A 216 -17.98 2.97 21.32
N ALA A 217 -18.29 3.95 20.48
CA ALA A 217 -19.44 4.86 20.71
C ALA A 217 -20.77 4.14 20.63
N ARG A 218 -20.92 3.12 19.78
CA ARG A 218 -22.12 2.27 19.70
C ARG A 218 -22.25 1.41 20.95
N GLY A 219 -21.18 0.73 21.38
CA GLY A 219 -21.16 -0.05 22.62
C GLY A 219 -21.50 0.79 23.86
N LEU A 220 -20.95 2.01 23.97
CA LEU A 220 -21.24 2.96 25.05
C LEU A 220 -22.72 3.43 25.08
N LYS A 221 -23.39 3.53 23.90
CA LYS A 221 -24.80 3.94 23.81
C LYS A 221 -25.75 2.81 24.14
N GLN A 222 -25.33 1.57 23.96
CA GLN A 222 -26.15 0.37 24.17
C GLN A 222 -25.92 -0.28 25.53
N ASP A 223 -25.14 0.35 26.43
CA ASP A 223 -24.71 -0.23 27.72
C ASP A 223 -24.19 -1.68 27.60
N MET A 224 -23.53 -1.97 26.45
CA MET A 224 -22.92 -3.27 26.24
C MET A 224 -21.68 -3.42 27.12
N GLU A 225 -21.52 -4.59 27.73
CA GLU A 225 -20.26 -4.96 28.35
C GLU A 225 -19.19 -5.15 27.27
N PHE A 226 -18.11 -4.38 27.36
CA PHE A 226 -16.97 -4.52 26.48
C PHE A 226 -16.10 -5.69 26.91
N ASP A 227 -15.73 -6.56 26.00
CA ASP A 227 -14.68 -7.56 26.26
C ASP A 227 -13.31 -6.87 26.36
N THR A 228 -12.89 -6.68 27.63
CA THR A 228 -11.63 -5.97 27.92
C THR A 228 -10.57 -6.98 28.31
N LYS A 229 -9.49 -7.01 27.54
CA LYS A 229 -8.31 -7.85 27.82
C LYS A 229 -7.11 -6.95 28.09
N ILE A 230 -6.47 -7.17 29.21
CA ILE A 230 -5.18 -6.55 29.54
C ILE A 230 -4.11 -7.62 29.38
N LEU A 231 -3.21 -7.40 28.44
CA LEU A 231 -2.13 -8.34 28.14
C LEU A 231 -1.00 -8.21 29.16
N GLU A 232 -0.14 -9.21 29.26
CA GLU A 232 1.01 -9.25 30.19
C GLU A 232 1.97 -8.07 30.02
N ASN A 233 2.04 -7.48 28.83
CA ASN A 233 2.81 -6.28 28.53
C ASN A 233 2.10 -4.95 28.88
N ASN A 234 1.00 -5.00 29.65
CA ASN A 234 0.12 -3.89 30.00
C ASN A 234 -0.60 -3.22 28.81
N GLU A 235 -0.68 -3.84 27.67
CA GLU A 235 -1.50 -3.38 26.56
C GLU A 235 -2.97 -3.66 26.82
N VAL A 236 -3.81 -2.66 26.51
CA VAL A 236 -5.26 -2.72 26.73
C VAL A 236 -5.94 -2.94 25.39
N MET A 237 -6.70 -4.03 25.31
CA MET A 237 -7.56 -4.38 24.19
C MET A 237 -9.02 -4.26 24.61
N ILE A 238 -9.86 -3.65 23.78
CA ILE A 238 -11.32 -3.59 23.95
C ILE A 238 -11.95 -4.12 22.68
N ASP A 239 -12.74 -5.20 22.77
CA ASP A 239 -13.32 -5.91 21.63
C ASP A 239 -12.26 -6.21 20.56
N ASP A 240 -11.13 -6.79 21.00
CA ASP A 240 -9.95 -7.11 20.19
C ASP A 240 -9.29 -5.89 19.49
N GLN A 241 -9.65 -4.67 19.88
CA GLN A 241 -9.02 -3.43 19.38
C GLN A 241 -8.00 -2.89 20.39
N PHE A 242 -6.77 -2.67 19.93
CA PHE A 242 -5.73 -2.02 20.75
C PHE A 242 -6.08 -0.57 21.01
N ILE A 243 -6.17 -0.19 22.30
CA ILE A 243 -6.58 1.14 22.74
C ILE A 243 -5.41 1.94 23.31
N GLY A 244 -4.47 1.28 23.95
CA GLY A 244 -3.34 1.94 24.58
C GLY A 244 -2.63 1.03 25.57
N LYS A 245 -1.81 1.64 26.43
CA LYS A 245 -0.97 0.92 27.39
C LYS A 245 -1.12 1.50 28.78
N ILE A 246 -1.17 0.64 29.79
CA ILE A 246 -1.19 1.07 31.19
C ILE A 246 0.25 1.23 31.70
N ASN A 247 0.59 2.43 32.10
CA ASN A 247 1.88 2.78 32.72
C ASN A 247 1.67 3.11 34.17
N GLY A 248 1.95 2.16 35.07
CA GLY A 248 1.61 2.27 36.49
C GLY A 248 0.09 2.40 36.70
N LEU A 249 -0.36 3.58 37.16
CA LEU A 249 -1.77 3.94 37.36
C LEU A 249 -2.32 4.84 36.26
N LYS A 250 -1.58 5.07 35.17
CA LYS A 250 -1.98 5.95 34.10
C LYS A 250 -2.20 5.12 32.81
N LEU A 251 -3.35 5.33 32.19
CA LEU A 251 -3.61 4.82 30.86
C LEU A 251 -3.11 5.81 29.81
N GLU A 252 -2.18 5.38 28.97
CA GLU A 252 -1.68 6.11 27.81
C GLU A 252 -2.39 5.58 26.58
N LEU A 253 -3.29 6.40 26.00
CA LEU A 253 -4.05 6.05 24.82
C LEU A 253 -3.19 6.18 23.56
N ASP A 254 -3.29 5.22 22.65
CA ASP A 254 -2.67 5.29 21.31
C ASP A 254 -3.48 6.25 20.44
N LEU A 255 -3.24 7.55 20.62
CA LEU A 255 -3.87 8.60 19.84
C LEU A 255 -2.99 8.95 18.65
N LYS A 256 -3.38 8.53 17.44
CA LYS A 256 -2.69 8.92 16.22
C LYS A 256 -2.93 10.41 15.93
N LYS A 257 -1.93 11.08 15.38
CA LYS A 257 -2.02 12.50 14.95
C LYS A 257 -3.17 12.65 13.96
N GLY A 258 -4.15 13.51 14.25
CA GLY A 258 -5.29 13.78 13.36
C GLY A 258 -6.65 13.21 13.83
N ALA A 259 -6.72 12.59 15.00
CA ALA A 259 -7.99 12.15 15.58
C ALA A 259 -8.92 13.33 15.87
N LEU A 260 -10.21 13.21 15.53
CA LEU A 260 -11.21 14.22 15.87
C LEU A 260 -11.40 14.28 17.38
N GLU A 261 -11.65 15.47 17.93
CA GLU A 261 -11.86 15.65 19.37
C GLU A 261 -13.04 14.82 19.92
N THR A 262 -14.07 14.59 19.11
CA THR A 262 -15.22 13.73 19.43
C THR A 262 -14.78 12.28 19.63
N ASP A 263 -13.88 11.79 18.81
CA ASP A 263 -13.39 10.40 18.85
C ASP A 263 -12.47 10.20 20.04
N ILE A 264 -11.63 11.19 20.35
CA ILE A 264 -10.79 11.21 21.53
C ILE A 264 -11.65 11.16 22.80
N LYS A 265 -12.75 11.92 22.86
CA LYS A 265 -13.68 11.92 24.00
C LYS A 265 -14.37 10.56 24.18
N SER A 266 -14.83 9.95 23.08
CA SER A 266 -15.47 8.62 23.10
C SER A 266 -14.48 7.55 23.53
N LEU A 267 -13.26 7.57 22.99
CA LEU A 267 -12.19 6.65 23.34
C LEU A 267 -11.80 6.78 24.85
N LYS A 268 -11.64 8.01 25.34
CA LYS A 268 -11.35 8.28 26.76
C LYS A 268 -12.46 7.80 27.67
N LYS A 269 -13.72 7.95 27.26
CA LYS A 269 -14.87 7.51 28.04
C LYS A 269 -14.94 5.98 28.13
N ALA A 270 -14.81 5.29 26.99
CA ALA A 270 -14.75 3.84 26.94
C ALA A 270 -13.60 3.30 27.78
N ALA A 271 -12.41 3.82 27.56
CA ALA A 271 -11.22 3.41 28.28
C ALA A 271 -11.32 3.60 29.81
N ARG A 272 -11.95 4.67 30.28
CA ARG A 272 -12.20 4.89 31.75
C ARG A 272 -13.18 3.87 32.30
N GLN A 273 -14.24 3.53 31.57
CA GLN A 273 -15.23 2.56 32.07
C GLN A 273 -14.64 1.15 32.16
N THR A 274 -13.85 0.76 31.19
CA THR A 274 -13.33 -0.61 31.06
C THR A 274 -12.05 -0.84 31.89
N VAL A 275 -11.15 0.13 31.94
CA VAL A 275 -9.88 0.01 32.66
C VAL A 275 -10.00 0.44 34.14
N GLY A 276 -11.06 1.21 34.48
CA GLY A 276 -11.32 1.69 35.84
C GLY A 276 -11.23 0.61 36.91
N PRO A 277 -11.94 -0.51 36.78
CA PRO A 277 -11.92 -1.60 37.78
C PRO A 277 -10.52 -2.19 37.99
N GLU A 278 -9.72 -2.34 36.95
CA GLU A 278 -8.34 -2.85 37.07
C GLU A 278 -7.41 -1.83 37.75
N LEU A 279 -7.52 -0.56 37.40
CA LEU A 279 -6.76 0.49 38.08
C LEU A 279 -7.12 0.58 39.56
N GLN A 280 -8.40 0.44 39.90
CA GLN A 280 -8.85 0.39 41.30
C GLN A 280 -8.23 -0.79 42.04
N LYS A 281 -8.26 -1.98 41.45
CA LYS A 281 -7.61 -3.18 42.02
C LYS A 281 -6.10 -2.97 42.28
N ARG A 282 -5.39 -2.33 41.34
CA ARG A 282 -3.97 -1.98 41.55
C ARG A 282 -3.77 -0.98 42.71
N ILE A 283 -4.65 0.01 42.82
CA ILE A 283 -4.65 0.96 43.94
C ILE A 283 -4.88 0.24 45.28
N ASP A 284 -5.88 -0.63 45.35
CA ASP A 284 -6.21 -1.39 46.53
C ASP A 284 -5.04 -2.29 46.94
N THR A 285 -4.39 -2.95 45.99
CA THR A 285 -3.18 -3.74 46.26
C THR A 285 -2.03 -2.89 46.80
N ILE A 286 -1.84 -1.68 46.27
CA ILE A 286 -0.80 -0.76 46.79
C ILE A 286 -1.12 -0.31 48.25
N ILE A 287 -2.39 -0.05 48.51
CA ILE A 287 -2.84 0.33 49.85
C ILE A 287 -2.64 -0.82 50.86
N GLU A 288 -3.00 -2.05 50.46
CA GLU A 288 -2.88 -3.23 51.32
C GLU A 288 -1.45 -3.67 51.55
N THR A 289 -0.61 -3.62 50.53
CA THR A 289 0.77 -4.12 50.62
C THR A 289 1.77 -3.06 51.02
N GLY A 290 1.46 -1.79 50.86
CA GLY A 290 2.39 -0.66 51.12
C GLY A 290 3.61 -0.67 50.19
N LEU A 291 3.63 -1.56 49.15
CA LEU A 291 4.74 -1.75 48.27
C LEU A 291 4.42 -1.10 46.89
N ILE A 292 5.27 -0.17 46.51
CA ILE A 292 5.25 0.40 45.13
C ILE A 292 6.43 -0.18 44.36
N GLU A 293 6.19 -1.06 43.43
CA GLU A 293 7.20 -1.45 42.43
C GLU A 293 7.44 -0.31 41.43
N LEU A 294 8.57 0.37 41.56
CA LEU A 294 9.00 1.38 40.61
C LEU A 294 9.86 0.71 39.51
N LYS A 295 9.32 0.53 38.30
CA LYS A 295 10.12 0.22 37.12
C LYS A 295 10.61 1.50 36.46
N ALA A 296 11.92 1.76 36.51
CA ALA A 296 12.54 2.86 35.78
C ALA A 296 12.47 2.61 34.28
N VAL A 297 11.78 3.50 33.55
CA VAL A 297 11.60 3.39 32.06
C VAL A 297 12.65 4.23 31.31
N SER A 298 13.46 5.05 32.01
CA SER A 298 14.50 5.87 31.35
C SER A 298 15.62 6.22 32.31
N TYR A 299 16.84 6.20 31.83
CA TYR A 299 18.08 6.47 32.57
C TYR A 299 18.42 7.94 32.78
N THR A 300 17.52 8.87 32.62
CA THR A 300 17.80 10.29 32.78
C THR A 300 16.93 10.91 33.90
N HIS A 301 17.60 11.24 35.01
CA HIS A 301 17.14 12.06 36.13
C HIS A 301 15.93 11.54 36.95
N LEU A 302 16.20 10.62 37.87
CA LEU A 302 15.43 10.41 39.08
C LEU A 302 16.28 10.86 40.28
N THR A 303 16.08 12.08 40.73
CA THR A 303 16.38 12.43 42.12
C THR A 303 15.18 11.97 42.94
N LEU A 304 15.33 10.89 43.67
CA LEU A 304 14.37 10.45 44.68
C LEU A 304 14.40 11.41 45.85
N PRO A 305 13.27 12.00 46.29
CA PRO A 305 13.20 12.53 47.62
C PRO A 305 13.21 11.34 48.59
N THR A 306 14.25 11.28 49.41
CA THR A 306 14.34 10.38 50.53
C THR A 306 13.15 10.69 51.47
N THR A 307 12.36 9.63 51.76
CA THR A 307 11.26 9.59 52.72
C THR A 307 9.92 10.20 52.29
N VAL A 308 9.03 9.34 51.78
CA VAL A 308 7.60 9.46 52.13
C VAL A 308 7.23 8.17 52.86
N ARG A 309 7.17 8.24 54.20
CA ARG A 309 6.30 7.41 55.01
C ARG A 309 4.91 8.01 54.92
N VAL A 310 3.94 7.22 54.52
CA VAL A 310 2.53 7.45 54.83
C VAL A 310 2.19 6.62 56.02
#